data_d654c275821f9167b129855da84f3b0f
#
_entry.id   d654c275821f9167b129855da84f3b0f
#
_cell.length_a   1.000
_cell.length_b   1.000
_cell.length_c   1.000
_cell.angle_alpha   90.00
_cell.angle_beta   90.00
_cell.angle_gamma   90.00
#
_symmetry.space_group_name_H-M   'P 1'
#
loop_
_entity.id
_entity.type
_entity.pdbx_description
1 polymer ?
#
loop_
_entity_poly.entity_id
_entity_poly.type
_entity_poly.pdbx_seq_one_letter_code
_entity_poly.pdbx_strand_id
1 'polypeptide(L)'
;MGSRLTEEGIGEPKPLVKVGGEQLIDRLIRIFLTQKASEIDVICNERDVPVCQHLSILQHNRHVPLKFIVKTTASSMHSLFELSALIGEEPFVLTTVDTIFHEHEFAEYVQAFQQLLVTNEADGLMAVTDFIDDEQPLYLMTDDAMNITAFKDDDPQPHFISGGIYGLTPCSMNTLYDCIARGESRMRNFQRALITDGVRLKAFPFSKILDVDHAADIEKANQFLL
;
A
#
# COMPACT_ATOMS: atom_id res chain seq x y z
N MET A 1 5.05 11.95 -14.95
CA MET A 1 6.35 11.25 -14.94
C MET A 1 6.13 9.94 -15.67
N GLY A 2 6.95 9.58 -16.64
CA GLY A 2 6.95 8.24 -17.21
C GLY A 2 7.32 7.27 -16.10
N SER A 3 6.72 6.09 -16.03
CA SER A 3 7.22 5.09 -15.09
C SER A 3 8.62 4.66 -15.56
N ARG A 4 9.54 4.35 -14.64
CA ARG A 4 10.87 3.80 -14.94
C ARG A 4 10.76 2.60 -15.90
N LEU A 5 9.73 1.76 -15.71
CA LEU A 5 9.40 0.65 -16.59
C LEU A 5 9.24 1.06 -18.06
N THR A 6 8.58 2.19 -18.35
CA THR A 6 8.43 2.70 -19.73
C THR A 6 9.77 3.12 -20.33
N GLU A 7 10.65 3.75 -19.53
CA GLU A 7 12.00 4.14 -19.95
C GLU A 7 12.87 2.90 -20.24
N GLU A 8 12.61 1.78 -19.58
CA GLU A 8 13.29 0.48 -19.75
C GLU A 8 12.64 -0.41 -20.83
N GLY A 9 11.69 0.12 -21.61
CA GLY A 9 11.09 -0.55 -22.77
C GLY A 9 9.85 -1.39 -22.46
N ILE A 10 9.31 -1.32 -21.24
CA ILE A 10 8.01 -1.93 -20.92
C ILE A 10 6.91 -1.00 -21.42
N GLY A 11 6.23 -1.39 -22.49
CA GLY A 11 5.21 -0.56 -23.17
C GLY A 11 3.87 -0.47 -22.42
N GLU A 12 3.64 -1.32 -21.42
CA GLU A 12 2.40 -1.37 -20.67
C GLU A 12 2.46 -0.45 -19.43
N PRO A 13 1.34 0.23 -19.06
CA PRO A 13 1.25 0.92 -17.78
C PRO A 13 1.48 -0.06 -16.62
N LYS A 14 2.19 0.38 -15.57
CA LYS A 14 2.59 -0.44 -14.41
C LYS A 14 1.44 -1.33 -13.87
N PRO A 15 0.21 -0.85 -13.66
CA PRO A 15 -0.88 -1.70 -13.13
C PRO A 15 -1.25 -2.88 -14.03
N LEU A 16 -0.95 -2.82 -15.34
CA LEU A 16 -1.27 -3.87 -16.30
C LEU A 16 -0.07 -4.79 -16.59
N VAL A 17 1.10 -4.52 -16.03
CA VAL A 17 2.27 -5.40 -16.09
C VAL A 17 1.93 -6.72 -15.40
N LYS A 18 2.41 -7.82 -15.99
CA LYS A 18 2.17 -9.17 -15.48
C LYS A 18 3.31 -9.67 -14.60
N VAL A 19 2.94 -10.19 -13.44
CA VAL A 19 3.82 -10.93 -12.53
C VAL A 19 3.10 -12.21 -12.14
N GLY A 20 3.78 -13.36 -12.22
CA GLY A 20 3.15 -14.66 -12.03
C GLY A 20 2.06 -15.00 -13.06
N GLY A 21 2.11 -14.36 -14.24
CA GLY A 21 1.10 -14.52 -15.29
C GLY A 21 -0.17 -13.69 -15.12
N GLU A 22 -0.34 -12.97 -14.01
CA GLU A 22 -1.49 -12.12 -13.69
C GLU A 22 -1.10 -10.64 -13.69
N GLN A 23 -1.99 -9.73 -14.15
CA GLN A 23 -1.75 -8.29 -14.07
C GLN A 23 -1.70 -7.83 -12.60
N LEU A 24 -0.82 -6.89 -12.29
CA LEU A 24 -0.62 -6.40 -10.91
C LEU A 24 -1.94 -5.95 -10.26
N ILE A 25 -2.75 -5.20 -10.99
CA ILE A 25 -4.03 -4.71 -10.48
C ILE A 25 -5.04 -5.84 -10.26
N ASP A 26 -5.13 -6.80 -11.17
CA ASP A 26 -6.03 -7.94 -11.05
C ASP A 26 -5.63 -8.83 -9.88
N ARG A 27 -4.32 -9.05 -9.70
CA ARG A 27 -3.76 -9.78 -8.58
C ARG A 27 -4.19 -9.16 -7.25
N LEU A 28 -4.02 -7.87 -7.07
CA LEU A 28 -4.43 -7.21 -5.83
C LEU A 28 -5.93 -7.27 -5.60
N ILE A 29 -6.74 -6.98 -6.62
CA ILE A 29 -8.20 -7.07 -6.51
C ILE A 29 -8.61 -8.49 -6.10
N ARG A 30 -8.05 -9.52 -6.71
CA ARG A 30 -8.32 -10.92 -6.36
C ARG A 30 -7.91 -11.23 -4.92
N ILE A 31 -6.75 -10.77 -4.48
CA ILE A 31 -6.27 -10.96 -3.10
C ILE A 31 -7.23 -10.29 -2.11
N PHE A 32 -7.63 -9.04 -2.33
CA PHE A 32 -8.58 -8.36 -1.45
C PHE A 32 -9.94 -9.05 -1.41
N LEU A 33 -10.46 -9.51 -2.56
CA LEU A 33 -11.71 -10.30 -2.61
C LEU A 33 -11.60 -11.62 -1.86
N THR A 34 -10.45 -12.29 -1.92
CA THR A 34 -10.17 -13.52 -1.15
C THR A 34 -10.22 -13.24 0.35
N GLN A 35 -9.76 -12.05 0.78
CA GLN A 35 -9.87 -11.58 2.16
C GLN A 35 -11.25 -10.97 2.50
N LYS A 36 -12.25 -11.12 1.61
CA LYS A 36 -13.63 -10.67 1.80
C LYS A 36 -13.77 -9.16 1.94
N ALA A 37 -12.96 -8.39 1.22
CA ALA A 37 -13.16 -6.95 1.14
C ALA A 37 -14.58 -6.65 0.65
N SER A 38 -15.29 -5.80 1.38
CA SER A 38 -16.66 -5.38 1.05
C SER A 38 -16.67 -4.30 -0.03
N GLU A 39 -15.58 -3.56 -0.15
CA GLU A 39 -15.38 -2.51 -1.15
C GLU A 39 -13.88 -2.42 -1.49
N ILE A 40 -13.57 -2.07 -2.74
CA ILE A 40 -12.22 -1.86 -3.23
C ILE A 40 -12.20 -0.50 -3.93
N ASP A 41 -11.46 0.45 -3.37
CA ASP A 41 -11.32 1.79 -3.89
C ASP A 41 -9.97 1.97 -4.58
N VAL A 42 -9.99 2.39 -5.83
CA VAL A 42 -8.78 2.57 -6.64
C VAL A 42 -8.68 4.02 -7.12
N ILE A 43 -7.49 4.57 -7.11
CA ILE A 43 -7.18 5.80 -7.84
C ILE A 43 -6.20 5.49 -8.96
N CYS A 44 -6.50 5.93 -10.16
CA CYS A 44 -5.63 5.80 -11.32
C CYS A 44 -5.35 7.16 -11.97
N ASN A 45 -4.21 7.23 -12.67
CA ASN A 45 -3.78 8.45 -13.33
C ASN A 45 -4.63 8.68 -14.59
N GLU A 46 -5.05 9.93 -14.86
CA GLU A 46 -5.77 10.33 -16.06
C GLU A 46 -5.03 9.98 -17.36
N ARG A 47 -3.71 9.90 -17.31
CA ARG A 47 -2.88 9.59 -18.49
C ARG A 47 -2.85 8.09 -18.82
N ASP A 48 -3.22 7.25 -17.88
CA ASP A 48 -3.20 5.79 -18.04
C ASP A 48 -4.54 5.27 -18.55
N VAL A 49 -4.93 5.74 -19.74
CA VAL A 49 -6.21 5.40 -20.39
C VAL A 49 -6.48 3.88 -20.40
N PRO A 50 -5.51 2.99 -20.74
CA PRO A 50 -5.74 1.55 -20.70
C PRO A 50 -6.12 1.04 -19.30
N VAL A 51 -5.53 1.60 -18.23
CA VAL A 51 -5.88 1.25 -16.84
C VAL A 51 -7.30 1.68 -16.52
N CYS A 52 -7.68 2.92 -16.90
CA CYS A 52 -9.03 3.43 -16.66
C CYS A 52 -10.08 2.57 -17.39
N GLN A 53 -9.80 2.13 -18.62
CA GLN A 53 -10.67 1.23 -19.38
C GLN A 53 -10.79 -0.13 -18.70
N HIS A 54 -9.69 -0.71 -18.25
CA HIS A 54 -9.65 -1.99 -17.54
C HIS A 54 -10.47 -1.92 -16.25
N LEU A 55 -10.27 -0.91 -15.41
CA LEU A 55 -11.05 -0.69 -14.19
C LEU A 55 -12.53 -0.49 -14.47
N SER A 56 -12.90 0.21 -15.55
CA SER A 56 -14.28 0.36 -15.96
C SER A 56 -14.94 -0.98 -16.31
N ILE A 57 -14.23 -1.88 -16.99
CA ILE A 57 -14.71 -3.23 -17.29
C ILE A 57 -14.92 -4.02 -15.98
N LEU A 58 -13.97 -3.97 -15.07
CA LEU A 58 -14.07 -4.64 -13.77
C LEU A 58 -15.24 -4.11 -12.93
N GLN A 59 -15.44 -2.79 -12.90
CA GLN A 59 -16.55 -2.16 -12.18
C GLN A 59 -17.92 -2.59 -12.70
N HIS A 60 -18.07 -2.83 -14.01
CA HIS A 60 -19.29 -3.32 -14.60
C HIS A 60 -19.55 -4.80 -14.28
N ASN A 61 -18.54 -5.53 -13.82
CA ASN A 61 -18.70 -6.89 -13.32
C ASN A 61 -19.30 -6.84 -11.90
N ARG A 62 -20.56 -7.28 -11.77
CA ARG A 62 -21.31 -7.22 -10.49
C ARG A 62 -20.69 -8.03 -9.36
N HIS A 63 -19.67 -8.84 -9.64
CA HIS A 63 -18.96 -9.63 -8.62
C HIS A 63 -17.75 -8.90 -8.03
N VAL A 64 -17.40 -7.73 -8.57
CA VAL A 64 -16.28 -6.91 -8.05
C VAL A 64 -16.84 -5.62 -7.46
N PRO A 65 -16.81 -5.44 -6.13
CA PRO A 65 -17.27 -4.23 -5.46
C PRO A 65 -16.24 -3.10 -5.61
N LEU A 66 -16.00 -2.69 -6.86
CA LEU A 66 -14.96 -1.74 -7.23
C LEU A 66 -15.53 -0.34 -7.43
N LYS A 67 -14.92 0.65 -6.79
CA LYS A 67 -15.03 2.08 -7.12
C LYS A 67 -13.67 2.60 -7.54
N PHE A 68 -13.64 3.57 -8.44
CA PHE A 68 -12.36 4.20 -8.78
C PHE A 68 -12.49 5.67 -9.11
N ILE A 69 -11.42 6.40 -8.83
CA ILE A 69 -11.22 7.82 -9.14
C ILE A 69 -10.16 7.92 -10.23
N VAL A 70 -10.41 8.75 -11.24
CA VAL A 70 -9.44 9.07 -12.29
C VAL A 70 -8.90 10.46 -11.99
N LYS A 71 -7.67 10.54 -11.47
CA LYS A 71 -7.04 11.81 -11.12
C LYS A 71 -5.52 11.70 -11.07
N THR A 72 -4.84 12.66 -11.65
CA THR A 72 -3.39 12.82 -11.51
C THR A 72 -3.08 13.56 -10.21
N THR A 73 -2.31 12.96 -9.34
CA THR A 73 -1.93 13.51 -8.03
C THR A 73 -0.43 13.75 -7.93
N ALA A 74 -0.02 14.60 -6.99
CA ALA A 74 1.38 14.94 -6.79
C ALA A 74 2.21 13.82 -6.13
N SER A 75 1.55 12.93 -5.35
CA SER A 75 2.19 11.81 -4.65
C SER A 75 1.15 10.79 -4.18
N SER A 76 1.62 9.63 -3.68
CA SER A 76 0.77 8.60 -3.06
C SER A 76 -0.04 9.12 -1.86
N MET A 77 0.50 10.05 -1.07
CA MET A 77 -0.24 10.69 0.02
C MET A 77 -1.41 11.53 -0.51
N HIS A 78 -1.22 12.28 -1.62
CA HIS A 78 -2.31 13.01 -2.28
C HIS A 78 -3.33 12.05 -2.91
N SER A 79 -2.87 10.88 -3.40
CA SER A 79 -3.78 9.84 -3.88
C SER A 79 -4.68 9.31 -2.75
N LEU A 80 -4.12 9.06 -1.58
CA LEU A 80 -4.90 8.67 -0.40
C LEU A 80 -5.89 9.78 0.01
N PHE A 81 -5.46 11.05 -0.05
CA PHE A 81 -6.35 12.19 0.23
C PHE A 81 -7.55 12.22 -0.74
N GLU A 82 -7.34 11.99 -2.02
CA GLU A 82 -8.46 11.90 -2.97
C GLU A 82 -9.35 10.69 -2.71
N LEU A 83 -8.77 9.53 -2.38
CA LEU A 83 -9.51 8.32 -2.02
C LEU A 83 -10.30 8.48 -0.72
N SER A 84 -9.88 9.37 0.19
CA SER A 84 -10.57 9.58 1.45
C SER A 84 -12.05 9.98 1.30
N ALA A 85 -12.42 10.52 0.12
CA ALA A 85 -13.81 10.82 -0.21
C ALA A 85 -14.70 9.55 -0.40
N LEU A 86 -14.07 8.40 -0.67
CA LEU A 86 -14.73 7.10 -0.79
C LEU A 86 -14.62 6.27 0.49
N ILE A 87 -13.51 6.44 1.22
CA ILE A 87 -13.28 5.77 2.51
C ILE A 87 -14.30 6.31 3.53
N GLY A 88 -15.18 5.45 3.99
CA GLY A 88 -16.16 5.78 5.02
C GLY A 88 -15.57 5.82 6.44
N GLU A 89 -16.39 5.48 7.41
CA GLU A 89 -15.99 5.41 8.84
C GLU A 89 -15.46 4.01 9.22
N GLU A 90 -15.23 3.13 8.26
CA GLU A 90 -14.77 1.76 8.50
C GLU A 90 -13.23 1.69 8.43
N PRO A 91 -12.61 0.77 9.18
CA PRO A 91 -11.20 0.46 9.02
C PRO A 91 -10.90 -0.06 7.61
N PHE A 92 -9.73 0.26 7.08
CA PHE A 92 -9.33 -0.09 5.72
C PHE A 92 -7.89 -0.56 5.63
N VAL A 93 -7.56 -1.26 4.55
CA VAL A 93 -6.19 -1.62 4.17
C VAL A 93 -5.81 -0.88 2.90
N LEU A 94 -4.69 -0.16 2.95
CA LEU A 94 -4.10 0.58 1.84
C LEU A 94 -2.82 -0.09 1.38
N THR A 95 -2.62 -0.18 0.06
CA THR A 95 -1.34 -0.56 -0.55
C THR A 95 -1.21 0.08 -1.92
N THR A 96 0.00 0.01 -2.50
CA THR A 96 0.25 0.38 -3.89
C THR A 96 0.16 -0.84 -4.80
N VAL A 97 -0.08 -0.62 -6.10
CA VAL A 97 -0.34 -1.70 -7.06
C VAL A 97 0.88 -2.58 -7.35
N ASP A 98 2.06 -2.05 -7.10
CA ASP A 98 3.37 -2.64 -7.38
C ASP A 98 3.95 -3.46 -6.22
N THR A 99 3.28 -3.46 -5.07
CA THR A 99 3.72 -4.20 -3.89
C THR A 99 3.46 -5.70 -4.03
N ILE A 100 4.52 -6.50 -4.00
CA ILE A 100 4.48 -7.96 -4.13
C ILE A 100 4.82 -8.60 -2.79
N PHE A 101 3.98 -9.52 -2.37
CA PHE A 101 4.08 -10.26 -1.11
C PHE A 101 3.46 -11.66 -1.25
N HIS A 102 3.74 -12.57 -0.31
CA HIS A 102 3.07 -13.86 -0.25
C HIS A 102 1.62 -13.71 0.26
N GLU A 103 0.67 -14.32 -0.45
CA GLU A 103 -0.76 -14.18 -0.16
C GLU A 103 -1.16 -14.77 1.20
N HIS A 104 -0.45 -15.81 1.66
CA HIS A 104 -0.71 -16.39 2.98
C HIS A 104 -0.32 -15.43 4.11
N GLU A 105 0.82 -14.71 3.98
CA GLU A 105 1.25 -13.69 4.96
C GLU A 105 0.27 -12.52 4.99
N PHE A 106 -0.26 -12.14 3.82
CA PHE A 106 -1.29 -11.10 3.75
C PHE A 106 -2.60 -11.54 4.42
N ALA A 107 -2.98 -12.82 4.29
CA ALA A 107 -4.14 -13.35 5.00
C ALA A 107 -3.95 -13.30 6.53
N GLU A 108 -2.77 -13.67 7.02
CA GLU A 108 -2.40 -13.56 8.44
C GLU A 108 -2.37 -12.10 8.91
N TYR A 109 -1.85 -11.19 8.09
CA TYR A 109 -1.86 -9.75 8.34
C TYR A 109 -3.29 -9.22 8.51
N VAL A 110 -4.20 -9.57 7.60
CA VAL A 110 -5.61 -9.14 7.68
C VAL A 110 -6.27 -9.67 8.94
N GLN A 111 -6.03 -10.93 9.32
CA GLN A 111 -6.54 -11.51 10.56
C GLN A 111 -5.97 -10.79 11.79
N ALA A 112 -4.67 -10.49 11.79
CA ALA A 112 -4.03 -9.75 12.87
C ALA A 112 -4.61 -8.34 12.99
N PHE A 113 -4.85 -7.66 11.88
CA PHE A 113 -5.48 -6.34 11.87
C PHE A 113 -6.91 -6.39 12.44
N GLN A 114 -7.72 -7.35 12.01
CA GLN A 114 -9.07 -7.54 12.54
C GLN A 114 -9.06 -7.82 14.05
N GLN A 115 -8.13 -8.65 14.52
CA GLN A 115 -7.98 -8.92 15.96
C GLN A 115 -7.58 -7.67 16.74
N LEU A 116 -6.66 -6.88 16.19
CA LEU A 116 -6.21 -5.63 16.79
C LEU A 116 -7.36 -4.62 16.94
N LEU A 117 -8.27 -4.55 15.96
CA LEU A 117 -9.47 -3.72 16.03
C LEU A 117 -10.43 -4.17 17.14
N VAL A 118 -10.62 -5.49 17.30
CA VAL A 118 -11.47 -6.06 18.36
C VAL A 118 -10.91 -5.77 19.75
N THR A 119 -9.60 -5.90 19.92
CA THR A 119 -8.94 -5.68 21.23
C THR A 119 -8.67 -4.22 21.54
N ASN A 120 -8.79 -3.33 20.53
CA ASN A 120 -8.46 -1.90 20.65
C ASN A 120 -7.02 -1.64 21.16
N GLU A 121 -6.08 -2.52 20.80
CA GLU A 121 -4.69 -2.40 21.22
C GLU A 121 -3.93 -1.31 20.45
N ALA A 122 -4.30 -1.08 19.19
CA ALA A 122 -3.71 -0.04 18.34
C ALA A 122 -4.73 0.50 17.32
N ASP A 123 -4.39 1.59 16.69
CA ASP A 123 -5.21 2.28 15.71
C ASP A 123 -4.81 1.93 14.26
N GLY A 124 -3.68 1.21 14.10
CA GLY A 124 -3.24 0.72 12.82
C GLY A 124 -2.20 -0.39 12.92
N LEU A 125 -2.07 -1.13 11.81
CA LEU A 125 -1.10 -2.21 11.61
C LEU A 125 -0.32 -1.94 10.33
N MET A 126 1.00 -1.90 10.40
CA MET A 126 1.89 -1.63 9.28
C MET A 126 2.63 -2.91 8.91
N ALA A 127 2.56 -3.32 7.64
CA ALA A 127 3.44 -4.37 7.15
C ALA A 127 4.89 -3.87 7.13
N VAL A 128 5.78 -4.68 7.65
CA VAL A 128 7.22 -4.40 7.70
C VAL A 128 8.00 -5.61 7.21
N THR A 129 9.23 -5.41 6.77
CA THR A 129 10.12 -6.49 6.39
C THR A 129 11.56 -6.15 6.79
N ASP A 130 12.36 -7.16 7.08
CA ASP A 130 13.81 -7.06 7.27
C ASP A 130 14.57 -7.25 5.93
N PHE A 131 13.87 -7.60 4.86
CA PHE A 131 14.41 -7.70 3.52
C PHE A 131 14.51 -6.30 2.88
N ILE A 132 15.71 -5.78 2.72
CA ILE A 132 15.99 -4.43 2.21
C ILE A 132 16.48 -4.54 0.76
N ASP A 133 15.61 -4.22 -0.20
CA ASP A 133 15.91 -4.13 -1.65
C ASP A 133 15.36 -2.80 -2.23
N ASP A 134 15.17 -1.79 -1.39
CA ASP A 134 14.69 -0.46 -1.77
C ASP A 134 15.87 0.52 -1.82
N GLU A 135 15.92 1.38 -2.84
CA GLU A 135 16.94 2.43 -2.98
C GLU A 135 16.83 3.52 -1.89
N GLN A 136 15.64 3.74 -1.36
CA GLN A 136 15.37 4.75 -0.34
C GLN A 136 14.41 4.21 0.73
N PRO A 137 14.80 3.19 1.48
CA PRO A 137 13.92 2.56 2.45
C PRO A 137 13.50 3.55 3.54
N LEU A 138 12.31 3.37 4.08
CA LEU A 138 11.87 4.04 5.29
C LEU A 138 12.02 3.07 6.45
N TYR A 139 13.05 3.29 7.25
CA TYR A 139 13.31 2.48 8.45
C TYR A 139 12.32 2.79 9.55
N LEU A 140 12.02 1.79 10.37
CA LEU A 140 11.18 1.98 11.54
C LEU A 140 11.77 1.32 12.78
N MET A 141 11.48 1.90 13.92
CA MET A 141 11.84 1.38 15.23
C MET A 141 10.60 0.84 15.93
N THR A 142 10.75 -0.29 16.58
CA THR A 142 9.69 -0.89 17.41
C THR A 142 10.19 -1.10 18.84
N ASP A 143 9.25 -1.18 19.75
CA ASP A 143 9.51 -1.76 21.08
C ASP A 143 9.36 -3.29 21.04
N ASP A 144 9.57 -3.94 22.21
CA ASP A 144 9.48 -5.40 22.35
C ASP A 144 8.07 -5.96 22.06
N ALA A 145 7.03 -5.12 22.12
CA ALA A 145 5.65 -5.46 21.81
C ALA A 145 5.26 -5.15 20.35
N MET A 146 6.26 -4.85 19.52
CA MET A 146 6.08 -4.46 18.11
C MET A 146 5.29 -3.16 17.92
N ASN A 147 5.18 -2.29 18.93
CA ASN A 147 4.65 -0.96 18.73
C ASN A 147 5.67 -0.11 17.97
N ILE A 148 5.25 0.57 16.92
CA ILE A 148 6.12 1.46 16.14
C ILE A 148 6.34 2.74 16.93
N THR A 149 7.61 3.06 17.20
CA THR A 149 8.00 4.22 18.01
C THR A 149 8.55 5.37 17.18
N ALA A 150 9.12 5.09 16.01
CA ALA A 150 9.64 6.10 15.10
C ALA A 150 9.80 5.58 13.66
N PHE A 151 9.82 6.52 12.70
CA PHE A 151 10.26 6.30 11.31
C PHE A 151 11.47 7.17 11.00
N LYS A 152 12.48 6.59 10.33
CA LYS A 152 13.76 7.23 10.00
C LYS A 152 14.14 7.06 8.55
N ASP A 153 14.88 8.01 7.98
CA ASP A 153 15.45 7.88 6.63
C ASP A 153 16.76 7.08 6.62
N ASP A 154 17.42 6.98 7.76
CA ASP A 154 18.65 6.21 7.98
C ASP A 154 18.59 5.50 9.33
N ASP A 155 19.13 4.30 9.39
CA ASP A 155 19.33 3.57 10.65
C ASP A 155 20.64 2.75 10.52
N PRO A 156 21.62 2.95 11.42
CA PRO A 156 22.85 2.18 11.41
C PRO A 156 22.68 0.71 11.78
N GLN A 157 21.53 0.35 12.37
CA GLN A 157 21.19 -1.03 12.76
C GLN A 157 19.70 -1.30 12.43
N PRO A 158 19.33 -1.30 11.13
CA PRO A 158 17.95 -1.46 10.75
C PRO A 158 17.44 -2.86 11.08
N HIS A 159 16.31 -2.93 11.76
CA HIS A 159 15.58 -4.19 11.96
C HIS A 159 14.48 -4.34 10.90
N PHE A 160 13.77 -3.26 10.58
CA PHE A 160 12.66 -3.29 9.64
C PHE A 160 12.61 -2.04 8.78
N ILE A 161 12.04 -2.22 7.58
CA ILE A 161 11.58 -1.13 6.71
C ILE A 161 10.07 -1.21 6.50
N SER A 162 9.45 -0.09 6.16
CA SER A 162 8.03 -0.02 5.80
C SER A 162 7.76 -0.78 4.51
N GLY A 163 6.84 -1.74 4.54
CA GLY A 163 6.52 -2.62 3.43
C GLY A 163 5.38 -2.12 2.53
N GLY A 164 4.91 -0.87 2.68
CA GLY A 164 3.92 -0.30 1.77
C GLY A 164 2.48 -0.80 1.94
N ILE A 165 2.18 -1.58 2.98
CA ILE A 165 0.83 -2.04 3.31
C ILE A 165 0.43 -1.48 4.67
N TYR A 166 -0.73 -0.83 4.73
CA TYR A 166 -1.19 -0.08 5.90
C TYR A 166 -2.63 -0.47 6.25
N GLY A 167 -2.84 -1.14 7.38
CA GLY A 167 -4.15 -1.30 8.01
C GLY A 167 -4.40 -0.10 8.93
N LEU A 168 -5.40 0.71 8.64
CA LEU A 168 -5.64 1.96 9.35
C LEU A 168 -7.11 2.09 9.76
N THR A 169 -7.33 2.76 10.88
CA THR A 169 -8.65 3.20 11.29
C THR A 169 -8.94 4.62 10.78
N PRO A 170 -10.22 5.03 10.72
CA PRO A 170 -10.60 6.37 10.23
C PRO A 170 -9.93 7.53 10.97
N CYS A 171 -9.50 7.34 12.24
CA CYS A 171 -8.81 8.39 12.99
C CYS A 171 -7.52 8.87 12.31
N SER A 172 -6.85 8.01 11.54
CA SER A 172 -5.67 8.37 10.77
C SER A 172 -5.92 9.42 9.68
N MET A 173 -7.18 9.57 9.23
CA MET A 173 -7.53 10.56 8.21
C MET A 173 -7.36 12.01 8.70
N ASN A 174 -7.52 12.27 10.00
CA ASN A 174 -7.27 13.60 10.55
C ASN A 174 -5.79 14.00 10.35
N THR A 175 -4.87 13.10 10.66
CA THR A 175 -3.44 13.29 10.39
C THR A 175 -3.15 13.52 8.90
N LEU A 176 -3.84 12.77 8.01
CA LEU A 176 -3.70 12.98 6.57
C LEU A 176 -4.12 14.40 6.14
N TYR A 177 -5.29 14.85 6.60
CA TYR A 177 -5.79 16.20 6.29
C TYR A 177 -4.86 17.29 6.80
N ASP A 178 -4.31 17.12 8.00
CA ASP A 178 -3.35 18.04 8.58
C ASP A 178 -2.01 18.06 7.82
N CYS A 179 -1.52 16.91 7.35
CA CYS A 179 -0.34 16.83 6.48
C CYS A 179 -0.56 17.60 5.17
N ILE A 180 -1.71 17.39 4.52
CA ILE A 180 -2.06 18.11 3.28
C ILE A 180 -2.17 19.61 3.54
N ALA A 181 -2.81 20.03 4.63
CA ALA A 181 -2.95 21.45 5.00
C ALA A 181 -1.59 22.12 5.27
N ARG A 182 -0.60 21.38 5.79
CA ARG A 182 0.77 21.85 5.98
C ARG A 182 1.62 21.84 4.70
N GLY A 183 1.08 21.35 3.56
CA GLY A 183 1.79 21.27 2.28
C GLY A 183 2.79 20.10 2.19
N GLU A 184 2.66 19.11 3.05
CA GLU A 184 3.47 17.89 2.97
C GLU A 184 3.05 17.05 1.75
N SER A 185 3.98 16.25 1.19
CA SER A 185 3.72 15.62 -0.10
C SER A 185 4.17 14.17 -0.23
N ARG A 186 4.76 13.56 0.79
CA ARG A 186 5.27 12.18 0.71
C ARG A 186 4.60 11.27 1.71
N MET A 187 4.30 10.04 1.32
CA MET A 187 3.71 9.04 2.22
C MET A 187 4.53 8.85 3.51
N ARG A 188 5.86 8.90 3.43
CA ARG A 188 6.74 8.82 4.61
C ARG A 188 6.51 9.96 5.63
N ASN A 189 6.09 11.14 5.18
CA ASN A 189 5.74 12.24 6.08
C ASN A 189 4.43 11.95 6.82
N PHE A 190 3.44 11.40 6.11
CA PHE A 190 2.21 10.93 6.74
C PHE A 190 2.49 9.84 7.80
N GLN A 191 3.34 8.85 7.48
CA GLN A 191 3.70 7.80 8.45
C GLN A 191 4.35 8.39 9.72
N ARG A 192 5.26 9.38 9.58
CA ARG A 192 5.86 10.08 10.72
C ARG A 192 4.85 10.88 11.51
N ALA A 193 3.95 11.57 10.79
CA ALA A 193 2.91 12.37 11.42
C ALA A 193 1.95 11.50 12.24
N LEU A 194 1.60 10.29 11.78
CA LEU A 194 0.78 9.36 12.55
C LEU A 194 1.36 9.13 13.96
N ILE A 195 2.67 8.88 14.07
CA ILE A 195 3.33 8.71 15.37
C ILE A 195 3.32 10.02 16.17
N THR A 196 3.62 11.15 15.53
CA THR A 196 3.65 12.46 16.19
C THR A 196 2.28 12.85 16.74
N ASP A 197 1.21 12.53 16.03
CA ASP A 197 -0.16 12.81 16.43
C ASP A 197 -0.73 11.78 17.41
N GLY A 198 0.09 10.80 17.85
CA GLY A 198 -0.25 9.83 18.86
C GLY A 198 -1.10 8.65 18.37
N VAL A 199 -1.16 8.43 17.06
CA VAL A 199 -1.80 7.24 16.48
C VAL A 199 -0.97 6.00 16.86
N ARG A 200 -1.60 5.05 17.52
CA ARG A 200 -0.94 3.81 17.98
C ARG A 200 -0.79 2.85 16.80
N LEU A 201 0.43 2.61 16.38
CA LEU A 201 0.73 1.73 15.26
C LEU A 201 1.52 0.50 15.73
N LYS A 202 1.14 -0.69 15.24
CA LYS A 202 1.92 -1.92 15.39
C LYS A 202 2.56 -2.33 14.07
N ALA A 203 3.70 -2.99 14.16
CA ALA A 203 4.39 -3.61 13.05
C ALA A 203 4.00 -5.08 12.91
N PHE A 204 3.76 -5.52 11.68
CA PHE A 204 3.53 -6.93 11.33
C PHE A 204 4.59 -7.38 10.34
N PRO A 205 5.49 -8.30 10.72
CA PRO A 205 6.57 -8.75 9.85
C PRO A 205 6.08 -9.63 8.71
N PHE A 206 6.50 -9.29 7.49
CA PHE A 206 6.47 -10.16 6.32
C PHE A 206 7.87 -10.68 6.06
N SER A 207 7.99 -11.91 5.61
CA SER A 207 9.27 -12.52 5.24
C SER A 207 9.97 -11.72 4.13
N LYS A 208 9.20 -11.21 3.18
CA LYS A 208 9.70 -10.39 2.08
C LYS A 208 8.58 -9.58 1.46
N ILE A 209 8.88 -8.33 1.16
CA ILE A 209 8.04 -7.45 0.32
C ILE A 209 8.94 -6.86 -0.77
N LEU A 210 8.44 -6.82 -2.00
CA LEU A 210 9.12 -6.26 -3.15
C LEU A 210 8.23 -5.21 -3.82
N ASP A 211 8.84 -4.18 -4.37
CA ASP A 211 8.17 -3.24 -5.26
C ASP A 211 8.65 -3.44 -6.70
N VAL A 212 7.73 -3.40 -7.66
CA VAL A 212 8.03 -3.55 -9.09
C VAL A 212 8.22 -2.17 -9.70
N ASP A 213 9.41 -1.61 -9.59
CA ASP A 213 9.76 -0.29 -10.12
C ASP A 213 10.55 -0.36 -11.44
N HIS A 214 11.33 -1.42 -11.64
CA HIS A 214 12.20 -1.67 -12.77
C HIS A 214 11.86 -2.96 -13.51
N ALA A 215 12.27 -3.09 -14.75
CA ALA A 215 12.08 -4.33 -15.53
C ALA A 215 12.71 -5.56 -14.86
N ALA A 216 13.85 -5.39 -14.18
CA ALA A 216 14.49 -6.45 -13.41
C ALA A 216 13.65 -6.92 -12.21
N ASP A 217 12.80 -6.06 -11.65
CA ASP A 217 11.97 -6.41 -10.49
C ASP A 217 10.81 -7.33 -10.89
N ILE A 218 10.38 -7.29 -12.17
CA ILE A 218 9.39 -8.23 -12.70
C ILE A 218 9.92 -9.65 -12.59
N GLU A 219 11.20 -9.86 -12.95
CA GLU A 219 11.82 -11.19 -12.87
C GLU A 219 12.02 -11.63 -11.41
N LYS A 220 12.49 -10.72 -10.53
CA LYS A 220 12.59 -10.99 -9.09
C LYS A 220 11.25 -11.37 -8.50
N ALA A 221 10.19 -10.64 -8.85
CA ALA A 221 8.83 -10.91 -8.38
C ALA A 221 8.29 -12.25 -8.90
N ASN A 222 8.55 -12.60 -10.18
CA ASN A 222 8.20 -13.89 -10.73
C ASN A 222 8.87 -15.04 -9.97
N GLN A 223 10.18 -14.92 -9.68
CA GLN A 223 10.92 -15.92 -8.91
C GLN A 223 10.45 -16.03 -7.45
N PHE A 224 10.04 -14.92 -6.86
CA PHE A 224 9.57 -14.89 -5.49
C PHE A 224 8.17 -15.55 -5.33
N LEU A 225 7.33 -15.52 -6.35
CA LEU A 225 5.99 -16.11 -6.31
C LEU A 225 5.93 -17.59 -6.74
N LEU A 226 7.04 -18.19 -7.17
CA LEU A 226 7.16 -19.63 -7.47
C LEU A 226 7.22 -20.46 -6.18
#